data_db1893472fca69208245c57bf176da67
#
_entry.id   db1893472fca69208245c57bf176da67
#
_cell.length_a   1.000
_cell.length_b   1.000
_cell.length_c   1.000
_cell.angle_alpha   90.00
_cell.angle_beta   90.00
_cell.angle_gamma   90.00
#
_symmetry.space_group_name_H-M   'P 1'
#
loop_
_entity.id
_entity.type
_entity.pdbx_description
1 polymer ?
#
loop_
_entity_poly.entity_id
_entity_poly.type
_entity_poly.pdbx_seq_one_letter_code
_entity_poly.pdbx_strand_id
1 'polypeptide(L)'
;AAGINLKALIHITGDGFLNLTRTEAAIGYHIHTLPPPLPIFTVLQDAGQLTDAEMYQVYNMGIGFCVIVAETDADRVMQITTEHDVRAWQIGTTVESPERTITIEPRQLQSREGHFVSLR
;
A
#
# COMPACT_ATOMS: atom_id res chain seq x y z
N ALA A 1 -4.23 -18.73 12.94
CA ALA A 1 -4.80 -19.18 14.18
C ALA A 1 -6.22 -18.64 14.42
N ALA A 2 -6.61 -17.53 13.83
CA ALA A 2 -7.95 -16.96 13.99
C ALA A 2 -8.91 -17.37 12.86
N GLY A 3 -8.57 -18.40 12.07
CA GLY A 3 -9.39 -18.86 10.96
C GLY A 3 -9.39 -17.91 9.76
N ILE A 4 -8.47 -16.96 9.73
CA ILE A 4 -8.37 -15.99 8.65
C ILE A 4 -7.59 -16.57 7.47
N ASN A 5 -8.15 -16.40 6.27
CA ASN A 5 -7.49 -16.80 5.04
C ASN A 5 -6.53 -15.71 4.56
N LEU A 6 -5.27 -15.82 4.96
CA LEU A 6 -4.24 -14.89 4.53
C LEU A 6 -3.82 -15.23 3.10
N LYS A 7 -3.95 -14.26 2.19
CA LYS A 7 -3.56 -14.42 0.79
C LYS A 7 -2.10 -14.04 0.57
N ALA A 8 -1.63 -13.00 1.23
CA ALA A 8 -0.24 -12.55 1.15
C ALA A 8 0.13 -11.67 2.32
N LEU A 9 1.43 -11.65 2.63
CA LEU A 9 2.04 -10.74 3.60
C LEU A 9 3.18 -10.04 2.87
N ILE A 10 3.15 -8.71 2.83
CA ILE A 10 4.10 -7.93 2.03
C ILE A 10 4.77 -6.88 2.91
N HIS A 11 6.11 -6.94 2.98
CA HIS A 11 6.91 -5.94 3.67
C HIS A 11 7.18 -4.76 2.73
N ILE A 12 6.85 -3.56 3.16
CA ILE A 12 7.05 -2.35 2.35
C ILE A 12 8.38 -1.71 2.78
N THR A 13 9.35 -1.76 1.89
CA THR A 13 10.71 -1.30 2.15
C THR A 13 11.18 -0.29 1.09
N GLY A 14 12.41 -0.45 0.59
CA GLY A 14 13.10 0.50 -0.26
C GLY A 14 12.47 0.83 -1.61
N ASP A 15 11.56 -0.01 -2.11
CA ASP A 15 10.83 0.28 -3.35
C ASP A 15 9.45 0.90 -3.06
N GLY A 16 9.20 1.30 -1.81
CA GLY A 16 7.93 1.88 -1.43
C GLY A 16 6.76 0.97 -1.80
N PHE A 17 5.69 1.55 -2.29
CA PHE A 17 4.48 0.80 -2.64
C PHE A 17 4.67 -0.15 -3.83
N LEU A 18 5.75 -0.01 -4.60
CA LEU A 18 6.04 -0.99 -5.67
C LEU A 18 6.32 -2.39 -5.11
N ASN A 19 6.63 -2.52 -3.83
CA ASN A 19 6.78 -3.82 -3.19
C ASN A 19 5.51 -4.68 -3.29
N LEU A 20 4.36 -4.06 -3.49
CA LEU A 20 3.10 -4.80 -3.68
C LEU A 20 3.13 -5.67 -4.94
N THR A 21 3.98 -5.37 -5.91
CA THR A 21 4.11 -6.18 -7.12
C THR A 21 4.91 -7.46 -6.93
N ARG A 22 5.42 -7.73 -5.74
CA ARG A 22 6.18 -8.96 -5.43
C ARG A 22 5.34 -10.22 -5.45
N THR A 23 4.02 -10.10 -5.39
CA THR A 23 3.14 -11.26 -5.53
C THR A 23 3.21 -11.77 -6.97
N GLU A 24 3.20 -13.10 -7.14
CA GLU A 24 3.29 -13.70 -8.48
C GLU A 24 1.95 -13.70 -9.21
N ALA A 25 0.86 -13.51 -8.49
CA ALA A 25 -0.46 -13.51 -9.09
C ALA A 25 -0.66 -12.31 -10.03
N ALA A 26 -1.50 -12.49 -11.06
CA ALA A 26 -1.83 -11.42 -12.01
C ALA A 26 -2.90 -10.50 -11.40
N ILE A 27 -2.55 -9.85 -10.30
CA ILE A 27 -3.43 -8.93 -9.59
C ILE A 27 -2.81 -7.54 -9.52
N GLY A 28 -3.68 -6.54 -9.48
CA GLY A 28 -3.30 -5.17 -9.18
C GLY A 28 -3.92 -4.74 -7.86
N TYR A 29 -3.71 -3.49 -7.52
CA TYR A 29 -4.15 -2.94 -6.25
C TYR A 29 -4.83 -1.60 -6.50
N HIS A 30 -6.03 -1.44 -5.93
CA HIS A 30 -6.71 -0.16 -5.91
C HIS A 30 -6.66 0.37 -4.49
N ILE A 31 -5.77 1.32 -4.24
CA ILE A 31 -5.62 1.96 -2.94
C ILE A 31 -6.48 3.21 -2.93
N HIS A 32 -7.56 3.18 -2.14
CA HIS A 32 -8.54 4.26 -2.08
C HIS A 32 -8.43 5.09 -0.79
N THR A 33 -7.70 4.60 0.21
CA THR A 33 -7.58 5.25 1.51
C THR A 33 -6.13 5.16 1.98
N LEU A 34 -5.59 6.28 2.42
CA LEU A 34 -4.24 6.34 2.99
C LEU A 34 -4.31 6.88 4.41
N PRO A 35 -3.50 6.32 5.34
CA PRO A 35 -3.35 6.96 6.63
C PRO A 35 -2.64 8.30 6.46
N PRO A 36 -2.84 9.27 7.38
CA PRO A 36 -2.10 10.52 7.32
C PRO A 36 -0.59 10.25 7.37
N PRO A 37 0.22 10.81 6.45
CA PRO A 37 1.66 10.60 6.47
C PRO A 37 2.26 11.16 7.76
N LEU A 38 3.30 10.50 8.27
CA LEU A 38 4.05 11.03 9.40
C LEU A 38 4.76 12.32 8.96
N PRO A 39 4.94 13.30 9.89
CA PRO A 39 5.58 14.58 9.54
C PRO A 39 6.95 14.46 8.90
N ILE A 40 7.70 13.41 9.21
CA ILE A 40 9.03 13.18 8.61
C ILE A 40 8.97 13.09 7.08
N PHE A 41 7.90 12.53 6.53
CA PHE A 41 7.77 12.39 5.08
C PHE A 41 7.54 13.73 4.40
N THR A 42 6.78 14.64 5.04
CA THR A 42 6.63 16.01 4.55
C THR A 42 7.96 16.75 4.54
N VAL A 43 8.75 16.60 5.61
CA VAL A 43 10.08 17.22 5.71
C VAL A 43 11.00 16.71 4.59
N LEU A 44 11.03 15.40 4.36
CA LEU A 44 11.84 14.80 3.33
C LEU A 44 11.42 15.25 1.93
N GLN A 45 10.12 15.30 1.69
CA GLN A 45 9.59 15.71 0.40
C GLN A 45 9.94 17.17 0.09
N ASP A 46 9.75 18.06 1.06
CA ASP A 46 10.06 19.48 0.90
C ASP A 46 11.57 19.71 0.73
N ALA A 47 12.38 19.07 1.56
CA ALA A 47 13.84 19.24 1.49
C ALA A 47 14.43 18.73 0.19
N GLY A 48 13.89 17.63 -0.34
CA GLY A 48 14.36 17.04 -1.59
C GLY A 48 13.65 17.56 -2.84
N GLN A 49 12.60 18.39 -2.67
CA GLN A 49 11.74 18.84 -3.76
C GLN A 49 11.21 17.66 -4.58
N LEU A 50 10.75 16.63 -3.87
CA LEU A 50 10.28 15.38 -4.46
C LEU A 50 8.79 15.45 -4.81
N THR A 51 8.41 14.79 -5.89
CA THR A 51 7.01 14.63 -6.26
C THR A 51 6.35 13.54 -5.42
N ASP A 52 5.02 13.50 -5.39
CA ASP A 52 4.30 12.41 -4.74
C ASP A 52 4.67 11.06 -5.35
N ALA A 53 4.82 11.00 -6.69
CA ALA A 53 5.22 9.77 -7.37
C ALA A 53 6.56 9.26 -6.84
N GLU A 54 7.54 10.14 -6.71
CA GLU A 54 8.86 9.78 -6.18
C GLU A 54 8.78 9.32 -4.73
N MET A 55 7.95 9.98 -3.90
CA MET A 55 7.79 9.60 -2.49
C MET A 55 7.24 8.19 -2.35
N TYR A 56 6.16 7.85 -3.07
CA TYR A 56 5.54 6.52 -2.98
C TYR A 56 6.37 5.42 -3.65
N GLN A 57 7.29 5.79 -4.52
CA GLN A 57 8.19 4.85 -5.16
C GLN A 57 9.39 4.47 -4.29
N VAL A 58 9.81 5.35 -3.39
CA VAL A 58 11.03 5.18 -2.60
C VAL A 58 10.75 4.88 -1.13
N TYR A 59 9.73 5.52 -0.55
CA TYR A 59 9.44 5.40 0.87
C TYR A 59 8.18 4.59 1.12
N ASN A 60 8.12 3.96 2.31
CA ASN A 60 6.92 3.21 2.70
C ASN A 60 5.78 4.12 3.15
N MET A 61 6.01 5.39 3.31
CA MET A 61 5.05 6.42 3.71
C MET A 61 4.32 6.11 5.02
N GLY A 62 4.99 5.37 5.92
CA GLY A 62 4.43 5.00 7.21
C GLY A 62 3.72 3.64 7.22
N ILE A 63 3.62 2.99 6.08
CA ILE A 63 3.02 1.65 5.98
C ILE A 63 4.15 0.65 5.76
N GLY A 64 4.57 -0.02 6.84
CA GLY A 64 5.70 -0.96 6.78
C GLY A 64 5.31 -2.36 6.35
N PHE A 65 4.04 -2.72 6.44
CA PHE A 65 3.59 -4.07 6.18
C PHE A 65 2.15 -4.09 5.68
N CYS A 66 1.90 -4.85 4.62
CA CYS A 66 0.56 -5.03 4.08
C CYS A 66 0.13 -6.48 4.20
N VAL A 67 -1.15 -6.67 4.54
CA VAL A 67 -1.76 -8.00 4.67
C VAL A 67 -2.91 -8.06 3.67
N ILE A 68 -2.90 -9.10 2.83
CA ILE A 68 -3.98 -9.35 1.87
C ILE A 68 -4.81 -10.53 2.39
N VAL A 69 -6.10 -10.29 2.60
CA VAL A 69 -7.03 -11.30 3.11
C VAL A 69 -8.30 -11.31 2.27
N ALA A 70 -9.11 -12.35 2.45
CA ALA A 70 -10.44 -12.36 1.85
C ALA A 70 -11.26 -11.19 2.41
N GLU A 71 -12.12 -10.62 1.58
CA GLU A 71 -12.96 -9.48 1.96
C GLU A 71 -13.73 -9.71 3.24
N THR A 72 -14.24 -10.93 3.41
CA THR A 72 -15.00 -11.32 4.60
C THR A 72 -14.19 -11.34 5.89
N ASP A 73 -12.86 -11.36 5.78
CA ASP A 73 -11.94 -11.39 6.93
C ASP A 73 -11.37 -10.03 7.30
N ALA A 74 -11.62 -9.00 6.49
CA ALA A 74 -11.01 -7.68 6.70
C ALA A 74 -11.33 -7.09 8.08
N ASP A 75 -12.60 -7.13 8.48
CA ASP A 75 -13.01 -6.58 9.79
C ASP A 75 -12.38 -7.35 10.95
N ARG A 76 -12.23 -8.67 10.81
CA ARG A 76 -11.60 -9.49 11.83
C ARG A 76 -10.12 -9.17 11.99
N VAL A 77 -9.42 -8.92 10.87
CA VAL A 77 -8.02 -8.49 10.90
C VAL A 77 -7.90 -7.16 11.63
N MET A 78 -8.76 -6.20 11.33
CA MET A 78 -8.75 -4.90 12.00
C MET A 78 -9.00 -5.04 13.51
N GLN A 79 -9.88 -5.94 13.90
CA GLN A 79 -10.15 -6.21 15.31
C GLN A 79 -8.90 -6.79 16.00
N ILE A 80 -8.24 -7.76 15.37
CA ILE A 80 -7.04 -8.38 15.94
C ILE A 80 -5.92 -7.37 16.13
N THR A 81 -5.68 -6.50 15.14
CA THR A 81 -4.65 -5.47 15.27
C THR A 81 -4.95 -4.50 16.41
N THR A 82 -6.21 -4.14 16.58
CA THR A 82 -6.64 -3.28 17.69
C THR A 82 -6.39 -3.95 19.03
N GLU A 83 -6.70 -5.24 19.16
CA GLU A 83 -6.47 -6.03 20.38
C GLU A 83 -4.98 -6.08 20.77
N HIS A 84 -4.08 -5.97 19.78
CA HIS A 84 -2.64 -6.01 19.99
C HIS A 84 -1.97 -4.63 19.95
N ASP A 85 -2.76 -3.56 20.03
CA ASP A 85 -2.30 -2.18 20.01
C ASP A 85 -1.49 -1.83 18.76
N VAL A 86 -1.80 -2.47 17.64
CA VAL A 86 -1.18 -2.19 16.34
C VAL A 86 -2.11 -1.33 15.52
N ARG A 87 -1.58 -0.21 15.01
CA ARG A 87 -2.35 0.64 14.10
C ARG A 87 -2.45 0.00 12.73
N ALA A 88 -3.65 -0.10 12.21
CA ALA A 88 -3.90 -0.66 10.88
C ALA A 88 -4.98 0.13 10.16
N TRP A 89 -4.93 0.10 8.83
CA TRP A 89 -5.91 0.75 7.97
C TRP A 89 -6.28 -0.20 6.84
N GLN A 90 -7.55 -0.21 6.48
CA GLN A 90 -7.97 -0.88 5.26
C GLN A 90 -7.75 0.12 4.11
N ILE A 91 -6.65 -0.06 3.39
CA ILE A 91 -6.21 0.93 2.40
C ILE A 91 -6.78 0.70 1.01
N GLY A 92 -7.21 -0.52 0.70
CA GLY A 92 -7.74 -0.78 -0.62
C GLY A 92 -8.10 -2.23 -0.87
N THR A 93 -8.24 -2.56 -2.13
CA THR A 93 -8.64 -3.89 -2.59
C THR A 93 -7.68 -4.37 -3.67
N THR A 94 -7.63 -5.69 -3.85
CA THR A 94 -6.96 -6.28 -5.02
C THR A 94 -7.96 -6.36 -6.16
N VAL A 95 -7.45 -6.25 -7.38
CA VAL A 95 -8.25 -6.34 -8.61
C VAL A 95 -7.53 -7.24 -9.61
N GLU A 96 -8.26 -7.79 -10.57
CA GLU A 96 -7.62 -8.51 -11.66
C GLU A 96 -6.80 -7.53 -12.49
N SER A 97 -5.53 -7.85 -12.71
CA SER A 97 -4.65 -7.01 -13.50
C SER A 97 -3.49 -7.84 -14.02
N PRO A 98 -3.51 -8.23 -15.30
CA PRO A 98 -2.37 -8.94 -15.91
C PRO A 98 -1.08 -8.12 -15.81
N GLU A 99 -1.18 -6.80 -15.82
CA GLU A 99 -0.05 -5.89 -15.73
C GLU A 99 0.37 -5.57 -14.29
N ARG A 100 -0.37 -6.07 -13.30
CA ARG A 100 -0.09 -5.86 -11.87
C ARG A 100 -0.05 -4.38 -11.50
N THR A 101 -1.01 -3.61 -12.01
CA THR A 101 -1.07 -2.17 -11.81
C THR A 101 -1.44 -1.82 -10.38
N ILE A 102 -0.72 -0.86 -9.81
CA ILE A 102 -1.04 -0.26 -8.50
C ILE A 102 -1.58 1.13 -8.76
N THR A 103 -2.81 1.40 -8.30
CA THR A 103 -3.42 2.73 -8.37
C THR A 103 -3.55 3.30 -6.97
N ILE A 104 -2.99 4.48 -6.74
CA ILE A 104 -3.12 5.20 -5.47
C ILE A 104 -4.05 6.39 -5.72
N GLU A 105 -5.34 6.15 -5.54
CA GLU A 105 -6.38 7.12 -5.87
C GLU A 105 -6.23 8.47 -5.14
N PRO A 106 -5.98 8.51 -3.82
CA PRO A 106 -5.87 9.79 -3.12
C PRO A 106 -4.75 10.69 -3.61
N ARG A 107 -3.76 10.13 -4.31
CA ARG A 107 -2.62 10.87 -4.85
C ARG A 107 -2.62 10.93 -6.36
N GLN A 108 -3.61 10.35 -7.02
CA GLN A 108 -3.72 10.31 -8.49
C GLN A 108 -2.45 9.73 -9.11
N LEU A 109 -1.99 8.59 -8.59
CA LEU A 109 -0.80 7.89 -9.07
C LEU A 109 -1.16 6.51 -9.58
N GLN A 110 -0.41 6.04 -10.59
CA GLN A 110 -0.54 4.70 -11.11
C GLN A 110 0.84 4.17 -11.47
N SER A 111 1.09 2.89 -11.18
CA SER A 111 2.37 2.28 -11.53
C SER A 111 2.42 1.94 -13.03
N ARG A 112 3.58 2.20 -13.63
CA ARG A 112 3.87 1.81 -15.01
C ARG A 112 5.36 1.49 -15.13
N GLU A 113 5.65 0.30 -15.62
CA GLU A 113 7.04 -0.12 -15.92
C GLU A 113 8.02 0.13 -14.77
N GLY A 114 7.60 -0.20 -13.55
CA GLY A 114 8.46 -0.11 -12.37
C GLY A 114 8.58 1.26 -11.72
N HIS A 115 7.70 2.19 -12.07
CA HIS A 115 7.65 3.49 -11.40
C HIS A 115 6.22 4.02 -11.37
N PHE A 116 5.99 5.03 -10.52
CA PHE A 116 4.69 5.70 -10.45
C PHE A 116 4.66 6.90 -11.38
N VAL A 117 3.51 7.09 -12.03
CA VAL A 117 3.26 8.26 -12.87
C VAL A 117 2.01 8.98 -12.36
N SER A 118 1.98 10.29 -12.55
CA SER A 118 0.82 11.10 -12.18
C SER A 118 -0.29 10.92 -13.23
N LEU A 119 -1.53 10.80 -12.74
CA LEU A 119 -2.72 10.74 -13.58
C LEU A 119 -3.32 12.13 -13.84
N ARG A 120 -2.72 13.16 -13.25
CA ARG A 120 -3.18 14.56 -13.42
C ARG A 120 -2.74 15.15 -14.74
#